data_7fe84bf649235034a962934d2854d3d7
#
_entry.id   7fe84bf649235034a962934d2854d3d7
#
_cell.length_a   1.000
_cell.length_b   1.000
_cell.length_c   1.000
_cell.angle_alpha   90.00
_cell.angle_beta   90.00
_cell.angle_gamma   90.00
#
_symmetry.space_group_name_H-M   'P 1'
#
loop_
_entity.id
_entity.type
_entity.pdbx_description
1 polymer ?
#
loop_
_entity_poly.entity_id
_entity_poly.type
_entity_poly.pdbx_seq_one_letter_code
_entity_poly.pdbx_strand_id
1 'polypeptide(L)'
;MKVSIILAHPNHGSFNHALAVAAEARLQQNGHQVLLHDLCREKFDPLYPAGELARDAKLGSVIRQHCHEIVEADGIIIVHPNWWGMPPAILKGWIDRVLRQEVAYRFVAGQAQGLLKARSAIVFNTSNTPEAAERELYGDPLDGLWKKCIFGLCGVAQVRRLLFTPVIISTPQQRAGWLAEAAKVVDEHFPVAAKTPKR
;
A
#
# COMPACT_ATOMS: atom_id res chain seq x y z
N MET A 1 13.82 -9.69 3.57
CA MET A 1 12.33 -9.73 3.54
C MET A 1 11.86 -9.52 2.10
N LYS A 2 10.66 -9.98 1.77
CA LYS A 2 9.96 -9.67 0.52
C LYS A 2 8.95 -8.55 0.82
N VAL A 3 9.08 -7.41 0.16
CA VAL A 3 8.20 -6.25 0.37
C VAL A 3 7.45 -5.94 -0.92
N SER A 4 6.11 -5.87 -0.82
CA SER A 4 5.24 -5.51 -1.94
C SER A 4 4.95 -4.01 -1.90
N ILE A 5 5.18 -3.30 -3.02
CA ILE A 5 4.82 -1.90 -3.21
C ILE A 5 3.70 -1.81 -4.22
N ILE A 6 2.58 -1.19 -3.84
CA ILE A 6 1.43 -0.97 -4.71
C ILE A 6 1.29 0.53 -4.96
N LEU A 7 1.54 0.94 -6.19
CA LEU A 7 1.44 2.32 -6.65
C LEU A 7 0.17 2.52 -7.48
N ALA A 8 -0.60 3.55 -7.14
CA ALA A 8 -1.82 3.91 -7.86
C ALA A 8 -1.86 5.40 -8.21
N HIS A 9 -1.21 5.79 -9.30
CA HIS A 9 -1.29 7.14 -9.85
C HIS A 9 -1.13 7.11 -11.38
N PRO A 10 -2.01 7.77 -12.16
CA PRO A 10 -1.98 7.68 -13.62
C PRO A 10 -0.80 8.43 -14.28
N ASN A 11 -0.18 9.37 -13.58
CA ASN A 11 0.94 10.16 -14.12
C ASN A 11 2.28 9.69 -13.54
N HIS A 12 3.17 9.18 -14.39
CA HIS A 12 4.53 8.76 -14.03
C HIS A 12 5.42 9.91 -13.49
N GLY A 13 5.12 11.16 -13.82
CA GLY A 13 5.81 12.33 -13.28
C GLY A 13 5.26 12.79 -11.91
N SER A 14 4.33 12.05 -11.31
CA SER A 14 3.72 12.44 -10.04
C SER A 14 4.66 12.27 -8.84
N PHE A 15 4.37 13.00 -7.77
CA PHE A 15 5.10 12.82 -6.52
C PHE A 15 4.83 11.42 -5.89
N ASN A 16 3.66 10.81 -6.15
CA ASN A 16 3.42 9.41 -5.77
C ASN A 16 4.41 8.44 -6.43
N HIS A 17 4.69 8.63 -7.71
CA HIS A 17 5.70 7.82 -8.41
C HIS A 17 7.09 8.03 -7.80
N ALA A 18 7.47 9.28 -7.50
CA ALA A 18 8.75 9.57 -6.84
C ALA A 18 8.86 8.89 -5.45
N LEU A 19 7.78 8.88 -4.67
CA LEU A 19 7.72 8.19 -3.38
C LEU A 19 7.89 6.66 -3.53
N ALA A 20 7.23 6.06 -4.52
CA ALA A 20 7.34 4.62 -4.77
C ALA A 20 8.76 4.22 -5.19
N VAL A 21 9.38 4.98 -6.10
CA VAL A 21 10.77 4.76 -6.55
C VAL A 21 11.77 4.96 -5.39
N ALA A 22 11.59 5.98 -4.57
CA ALA A 22 12.44 6.21 -3.40
C ALA A 22 12.33 5.07 -2.37
N ALA A 23 11.11 4.58 -2.12
CA ALA A 23 10.88 3.44 -1.23
C ALA A 23 11.50 2.15 -1.79
N GLU A 24 11.32 1.87 -3.08
CA GLU A 24 11.94 0.72 -3.74
C GLU A 24 13.46 0.75 -3.63
N ALA A 25 14.09 1.87 -4.01
CA ALA A 25 15.53 2.03 -3.92
C ALA A 25 16.04 1.84 -2.48
N ARG A 26 15.33 2.37 -1.48
CA ARG A 26 15.72 2.22 -0.08
C ARG A 26 15.60 0.79 0.42
N LEU A 27 14.52 0.09 0.07
CA LEU A 27 14.36 -1.33 0.40
C LEU A 27 15.46 -2.19 -0.22
N GLN A 28 15.82 -1.94 -1.49
CA GLN A 28 16.90 -2.64 -2.17
C GLN A 28 18.26 -2.39 -1.51
N GLN A 29 18.54 -1.14 -1.11
CA GLN A 29 19.74 -0.79 -0.32
C GLN A 29 19.77 -1.52 1.01
N ASN A 30 18.63 -1.73 1.65
CA ASN A 30 18.50 -2.49 2.90
C ASN A 30 18.58 -4.02 2.69
N GLY A 31 18.75 -4.50 1.45
CA GLY A 31 18.90 -5.92 1.11
C GLY A 31 17.57 -6.68 1.05
N HIS A 32 16.46 -6.00 0.77
CA HIS A 32 15.15 -6.62 0.62
C HIS A 32 14.82 -6.92 -0.84
N GLN A 33 14.04 -7.96 -1.08
CA GLN A 33 13.41 -8.22 -2.36
C GLN A 33 12.16 -7.34 -2.48
N VAL A 34 12.04 -6.61 -3.58
CA VAL A 34 10.91 -5.72 -3.84
C VAL A 34 10.07 -6.21 -5.00
N LEU A 35 8.75 -6.20 -4.83
CA LEU A 35 7.76 -6.40 -5.86
C LEU A 35 6.98 -5.11 -6.01
N LEU A 36 7.30 -4.33 -7.06
CA LEU A 36 6.62 -3.06 -7.35
C LEU A 36 5.55 -3.29 -8.41
N HIS A 37 4.30 -3.00 -8.05
CA HIS A 37 3.15 -2.96 -8.93
C HIS A 37 2.70 -1.52 -9.16
N ASP A 38 2.90 -1.00 -10.35
CA ASP A 38 2.28 0.23 -10.84
C ASP A 38 0.95 -0.16 -11.51
N LEU A 39 -0.14 -0.09 -10.77
CA LEU A 39 -1.45 -0.55 -11.23
C LEU A 39 -1.92 0.15 -12.51
N CYS A 40 -1.57 1.43 -12.68
CA CYS A 40 -1.94 2.18 -13.89
C CYS A 40 -1.13 1.72 -15.10
N ARG A 41 0.17 1.50 -14.95
CA ARG A 41 1.05 1.02 -16.01
C ARG A 41 0.72 -0.41 -16.42
N GLU A 42 0.40 -1.25 -15.44
CA GLU A 42 -0.02 -2.63 -15.62
C GLU A 42 -1.43 -2.75 -16.23
N LYS A 43 -2.16 -1.61 -16.31
CA LYS A 43 -3.57 -1.58 -16.74
C LYS A 43 -4.43 -2.54 -15.93
N PHE A 44 -4.18 -2.57 -14.62
CA PHE A 44 -4.97 -3.40 -13.70
C PHE A 44 -6.46 -3.10 -13.89
N ASP A 45 -7.28 -4.13 -14.12
CA ASP A 45 -8.72 -3.96 -14.22
C ASP A 45 -9.36 -3.85 -12.83
N PRO A 46 -9.89 -2.67 -12.43
CA PRO A 46 -10.47 -2.46 -11.12
C PRO A 46 -11.90 -2.99 -10.98
N LEU A 47 -12.54 -3.39 -12.09
CA LEU A 47 -13.93 -3.83 -12.04
C LEU A 47 -14.02 -5.23 -11.45
N TYR A 48 -14.86 -5.40 -10.42
CA TYR A 48 -15.11 -6.66 -9.76
C TYR A 48 -16.16 -7.45 -10.55
N PRO A 49 -15.80 -8.46 -11.32
CA PRO A 49 -16.79 -9.20 -12.13
C PRO A 49 -17.63 -10.12 -11.24
N ALA A 50 -18.93 -10.26 -11.58
CA ALA A 50 -19.86 -11.11 -10.82
C ALA A 50 -19.33 -12.55 -10.65
N GLY A 51 -18.62 -13.09 -11.64
CA GLY A 51 -18.02 -14.42 -11.58
C GLY A 51 -16.91 -14.60 -10.54
N GLU A 52 -16.35 -13.51 -9.99
CA GLU A 52 -15.34 -13.56 -8.93
C GLU A 52 -15.92 -13.44 -7.51
N LEU A 53 -17.24 -13.28 -7.35
CA LEU A 53 -17.88 -13.12 -6.04
C LEU A 53 -17.88 -14.41 -5.20
N ALA A 54 -17.92 -15.57 -5.85
CA ALA A 54 -17.87 -16.84 -5.14
C ALA A 54 -16.51 -17.07 -4.50
N ARG A 55 -16.48 -17.74 -3.33
CA ARG A 55 -15.23 -18.02 -2.60
C ARG A 55 -14.28 -18.92 -3.37
N ASP A 56 -14.83 -19.85 -4.14
CA ASP A 56 -14.12 -20.81 -4.99
C ASP A 56 -14.00 -20.37 -6.45
N ALA A 57 -14.23 -19.09 -6.72
CA ALA A 57 -14.17 -18.54 -8.06
C ALA A 57 -12.80 -18.79 -8.73
N LYS A 58 -12.85 -19.16 -10.01
CA LYS A 58 -11.62 -19.26 -10.83
C LYS A 58 -11.15 -17.86 -11.22
N LEU A 59 -10.13 -17.38 -10.53
CA LEU A 59 -9.56 -16.06 -10.78
C LEU A 59 -8.68 -16.04 -12.03
N GLY A 60 -8.67 -14.94 -12.76
CA GLY A 60 -7.72 -14.66 -13.85
C GLY A 60 -6.27 -14.71 -13.37
N SER A 61 -5.32 -14.93 -14.28
CA SER A 61 -3.90 -15.09 -13.94
C SER A 61 -3.32 -13.87 -13.20
N VAL A 62 -3.66 -12.65 -13.61
CA VAL A 62 -3.20 -11.41 -12.99
C VAL A 62 -3.67 -11.34 -11.52
N ILE A 63 -4.96 -11.58 -11.26
CA ILE A 63 -5.50 -11.54 -9.89
C ILE A 63 -4.88 -12.63 -9.02
N ARG A 64 -4.72 -13.85 -9.54
CA ARG A 64 -4.05 -14.93 -8.80
C ARG A 64 -2.61 -14.57 -8.43
N GLN A 65 -1.88 -13.94 -9.35
CA GLN A 65 -0.51 -13.49 -9.10
C GLN A 65 -0.47 -12.48 -7.97
N HIS A 66 -1.28 -11.40 -8.04
CA HIS A 66 -1.36 -10.40 -6.97
C HIS A 66 -1.80 -11.01 -5.62
N CYS A 67 -2.77 -11.92 -5.62
CA CYS A 67 -3.18 -12.64 -4.41
C CYS A 67 -2.04 -13.47 -3.81
N HIS A 68 -1.29 -14.19 -4.63
CA HIS A 68 -0.15 -14.97 -4.18
C HIS A 68 0.96 -14.08 -3.62
N GLU A 69 1.31 -13.03 -4.33
CA GLU A 69 2.40 -12.13 -3.95
C GLU A 69 2.11 -11.36 -2.65
N ILE A 70 0.85 -10.92 -2.44
CA ILE A 70 0.49 -10.18 -1.22
C ILE A 70 0.47 -11.09 0.02
N VAL A 71 0.08 -12.36 -0.13
CA VAL A 71 0.11 -13.35 0.95
C VAL A 71 1.53 -13.68 1.36
N GLU A 72 2.46 -13.77 0.38
CA GLU A 72 3.86 -14.08 0.61
C GLU A 72 4.71 -12.88 1.07
N ALA A 73 4.17 -11.66 1.01
CA ALA A 73 4.88 -10.47 1.41
C ALA A 73 5.14 -10.45 2.93
N ASP A 74 6.36 -10.12 3.34
CA ASP A 74 6.72 -9.85 4.74
C ASP A 74 6.34 -8.43 5.16
N GLY A 75 6.21 -7.51 4.19
CA GLY A 75 5.82 -6.12 4.36
C GLY A 75 5.11 -5.55 3.15
N ILE A 76 4.35 -4.48 3.35
CA ILE A 76 3.53 -3.85 2.31
C ILE A 76 3.73 -2.34 2.34
N ILE A 77 3.89 -1.73 1.16
CA ILE A 77 3.86 -0.28 1.00
C ILE A 77 2.78 0.07 -0.02
N ILE A 78 1.88 0.95 0.35
CA ILE A 78 0.85 1.50 -0.54
C ILE A 78 1.18 2.95 -0.84
N VAL A 79 1.11 3.35 -2.11
CA VAL A 79 1.39 4.74 -2.53
C VAL A 79 0.25 5.23 -3.41
N HIS A 80 -0.46 6.27 -2.95
CA HIS A 80 -1.60 6.81 -3.70
C HIS A 80 -1.97 8.25 -3.31
N PRO A 81 -2.62 9.02 -4.20
CA PRO A 81 -3.19 10.32 -3.85
C PRO A 81 -4.46 10.15 -3.02
N ASN A 82 -4.78 11.16 -2.23
CA ASN A 82 -6.09 11.30 -1.62
C ASN A 82 -7.06 11.92 -2.65
N TRP A 83 -8.02 11.14 -3.11
CA TRP A 83 -9.10 11.61 -3.95
C TRP A 83 -10.44 11.43 -3.25
N TRP A 84 -11.06 12.54 -2.85
CA TRP A 84 -12.35 12.53 -2.15
C TRP A 84 -12.34 11.74 -0.81
N GLY A 85 -11.24 11.79 -0.07
CA GLY A 85 -11.10 11.01 1.17
C GLY A 85 -10.93 9.51 0.95
N MET A 86 -10.65 9.07 -0.30
CA MET A 86 -10.59 7.67 -0.70
C MET A 86 -9.33 7.37 -1.54
N PRO A 87 -8.91 6.10 -1.65
CA PRO A 87 -7.96 5.70 -2.67
C PRO A 87 -8.58 5.82 -4.08
N PRO A 88 -7.76 6.05 -5.13
CA PRO A 88 -8.22 6.05 -6.51
C PRO A 88 -8.96 4.76 -6.88
N ALA A 89 -9.89 4.84 -7.85
CA ALA A 89 -10.72 3.71 -8.27
C ALA A 89 -9.91 2.46 -8.60
N ILE A 90 -8.77 2.61 -9.27
CA ILE A 90 -7.90 1.48 -9.61
C ILE A 90 -7.35 0.76 -8.36
N LEU A 91 -6.98 1.52 -7.30
CA LEU A 91 -6.52 0.95 -6.05
C LEU A 91 -7.68 0.35 -5.24
N LYS A 92 -8.85 1.01 -5.26
CA LYS A 92 -10.04 0.44 -4.61
C LYS A 92 -10.41 -0.91 -5.24
N GLY A 93 -10.39 -1.00 -6.58
CA GLY A 93 -10.63 -2.28 -7.27
C GLY A 93 -9.55 -3.33 -6.97
N TRP A 94 -8.29 -2.91 -6.83
CA TRP A 94 -7.23 -3.82 -6.38
C TRP A 94 -7.51 -4.35 -4.97
N ILE A 95 -7.89 -3.49 -4.03
CA ILE A 95 -8.27 -3.89 -2.67
C ILE A 95 -9.40 -4.92 -2.72
N ASP A 96 -10.47 -4.66 -3.48
CA ASP A 96 -11.64 -5.52 -3.56
C ASP A 96 -11.32 -6.89 -4.16
N ARG A 97 -10.48 -6.94 -5.20
CA ARG A 97 -10.20 -8.16 -5.95
C ARG A 97 -9.05 -8.99 -5.35
N VAL A 98 -8.09 -8.34 -4.67
CA VAL A 98 -6.87 -9.00 -4.16
C VAL A 98 -6.94 -9.26 -2.66
N LEU A 99 -7.39 -8.29 -1.85
CA LEU A 99 -7.56 -8.48 -0.41
C LEU A 99 -8.91 -9.14 -0.08
N ARG A 100 -9.21 -10.22 -0.80
CA ARG A 100 -10.48 -10.92 -0.71
C ARG A 100 -10.50 -11.96 0.42
N GLN A 101 -11.68 -12.43 0.75
CA GLN A 101 -11.88 -13.52 1.70
C GLN A 101 -11.13 -14.79 1.26
N GLU A 102 -10.59 -15.57 2.21
CA GLU A 102 -9.73 -16.75 2.05
C GLU A 102 -8.35 -16.46 1.42
N VAL A 103 -8.04 -15.18 1.15
CA VAL A 103 -6.72 -14.72 0.73
C VAL A 103 -6.11 -13.82 1.82
N ALA A 104 -6.71 -12.69 2.11
CA ALA A 104 -6.20 -11.72 3.07
C ALA A 104 -6.84 -11.84 4.46
N TYR A 105 -8.04 -12.38 4.56
CA TYR A 105 -8.76 -12.63 5.80
C TYR A 105 -9.79 -13.76 5.63
N ARG A 106 -10.28 -14.27 6.76
CA ARG A 106 -11.42 -15.22 6.79
C ARG A 106 -12.26 -14.99 8.04
N PHE A 107 -13.45 -15.59 8.07
CA PHE A 107 -14.29 -15.62 9.27
C PHE A 107 -14.28 -17.03 9.86
N VAL A 108 -13.99 -17.10 11.17
CA VAL A 108 -14.03 -18.33 11.96
C VAL A 108 -14.94 -18.08 13.16
N ALA A 109 -16.02 -18.84 13.28
CA ALA A 109 -17.04 -18.68 14.32
C ALA A 109 -17.59 -17.24 14.42
N GLY A 110 -17.78 -16.57 13.28
CA GLY A 110 -18.27 -15.19 13.21
C GLY A 110 -17.23 -14.09 13.48
N GLN A 111 -16.00 -14.46 13.83
CA GLN A 111 -14.91 -13.51 14.07
C GLN A 111 -13.97 -13.44 12.87
N ALA A 112 -13.54 -12.22 12.55
CA ALA A 112 -12.55 -12.00 11.49
C ALA A 112 -11.16 -12.45 11.94
N GLN A 113 -10.47 -13.19 11.06
CA GLN A 113 -9.08 -13.59 11.23
C GLN A 113 -8.29 -13.13 10.01
N GLY A 114 -7.26 -12.28 10.23
CA GLY A 114 -6.32 -11.88 9.18
C GLY A 114 -5.41 -13.03 8.77
N LEU A 115 -5.10 -13.09 7.48
CA LEU A 115 -4.29 -14.16 6.88
C LEU A 115 -2.97 -13.68 6.29
N LEU A 116 -2.76 -12.36 6.17
CA LEU A 116 -1.51 -11.84 5.62
C LEU A 116 -0.33 -12.14 6.54
N LYS A 117 0.77 -12.56 5.93
CA LYS A 117 2.05 -12.80 6.61
C LYS A 117 2.71 -11.48 7.04
N ALA A 118 2.46 -10.39 6.29
CA ALA A 118 3.01 -9.08 6.53
C ALA A 118 2.74 -8.60 7.97
N ARG A 119 3.79 -8.19 8.68
CA ARG A 119 3.69 -7.65 10.04
C ARG A 119 3.65 -6.14 10.07
N SER A 120 4.12 -5.51 8.99
CA SER A 120 4.23 -4.07 8.87
C SER A 120 3.72 -3.58 7.52
N ALA A 121 2.99 -2.47 7.53
CA ALA A 121 2.57 -1.77 6.33
C ALA A 121 2.84 -0.27 6.47
N ILE A 122 3.25 0.35 5.35
CA ILE A 122 3.38 1.80 5.22
C ILE A 122 2.40 2.26 4.15
N VAL A 123 1.73 3.40 4.40
CA VAL A 123 0.88 4.07 3.42
C VAL A 123 1.41 5.47 3.18
N PHE A 124 1.88 5.75 1.99
CA PHE A 124 2.24 7.09 1.54
C PHE A 124 1.07 7.70 0.79
N ASN A 125 0.47 8.72 1.39
CA ASN A 125 -0.59 9.50 0.78
C ASN A 125 -0.11 10.87 0.35
N THR A 126 -0.58 11.33 -0.80
CA THR A 126 -0.44 12.73 -1.20
C THR A 126 -1.81 13.39 -1.23
N SER A 127 -1.86 14.69 -0.90
CA SER A 127 -3.08 15.50 -1.00
C SER A 127 -2.72 16.91 -1.46
N ASN A 128 -3.73 17.66 -1.92
CA ASN A 128 -3.64 19.10 -2.14
C ASN A 128 -4.39 19.88 -1.05
N THR A 129 -5.14 19.20 -0.19
CA THR A 129 -5.82 19.78 0.97
C THR A 129 -4.82 19.88 2.12
N PRO A 130 -4.68 21.04 2.80
CA PRO A 130 -3.84 21.15 3.99
C PRO A 130 -4.21 20.14 5.08
N GLU A 131 -3.23 19.63 5.81
CA GLU A 131 -3.43 18.57 6.82
C GLU A 131 -4.47 18.93 7.90
N ALA A 132 -4.48 20.20 8.35
CA ALA A 132 -5.47 20.67 9.31
C ALA A 132 -6.91 20.53 8.76
N ALA A 133 -7.12 20.93 7.49
CA ALA A 133 -8.42 20.80 6.85
C ALA A 133 -8.82 19.33 6.64
N GLU A 134 -7.88 18.45 6.27
CA GLU A 134 -8.15 17.00 6.17
C GLU A 134 -8.67 16.45 7.50
N ARG A 135 -8.09 16.87 8.63
CA ARG A 135 -8.48 16.39 9.96
C ARG A 135 -9.74 17.06 10.49
N GLU A 136 -9.81 18.39 10.44
CA GLU A 136 -10.87 19.17 11.09
C GLU A 136 -12.18 19.17 10.32
N LEU A 137 -12.11 19.24 8.98
CA LEU A 137 -13.32 19.30 8.15
C LEU A 137 -13.77 17.92 7.68
N TYR A 138 -12.84 17.00 7.39
CA TYR A 138 -13.17 15.73 6.77
C TYR A 138 -12.91 14.52 7.68
N GLY A 139 -12.31 14.72 8.88
CA GLY A 139 -12.06 13.65 9.85
C GLY A 139 -10.99 12.65 9.43
N ASP A 140 -10.16 12.99 8.44
CA ASP A 140 -9.07 12.14 7.89
C ASP A 140 -9.49 10.67 7.65
N PRO A 141 -10.46 10.41 6.77
CA PRO A 141 -11.07 9.10 6.62
C PRO A 141 -10.07 8.01 6.19
N LEU A 142 -8.98 8.39 5.51
CA LEU A 142 -7.96 7.45 5.07
C LEU A 142 -7.13 6.85 6.22
N ASP A 143 -7.00 7.54 7.36
CA ASP A 143 -6.29 6.98 8.51
C ASP A 143 -7.03 5.77 9.09
N GLY A 144 -8.32 5.92 9.32
CA GLY A 144 -9.19 4.84 9.79
C GLY A 144 -9.34 3.72 8.76
N LEU A 145 -9.49 4.09 7.48
CA LEU A 145 -9.62 3.13 6.39
C LEU A 145 -8.42 2.18 6.32
N TRP A 146 -7.21 2.72 6.28
CA TRP A 146 -6.01 1.88 6.14
C TRP A 146 -5.68 1.13 7.42
N LYS A 147 -5.67 1.79 8.58
CA LYS A 147 -5.22 1.17 9.83
C LYS A 147 -6.23 0.17 10.40
N LYS A 148 -7.51 0.53 10.39
CA LYS A 148 -8.55 -0.27 11.07
C LYS A 148 -9.31 -1.16 10.10
N CYS A 149 -9.82 -0.58 9.00
CA CYS A 149 -10.71 -1.29 8.10
C CYS A 149 -9.95 -2.30 7.22
N ILE A 150 -8.84 -1.88 6.56
CA ILE A 150 -8.13 -2.73 5.61
C ILE A 150 -7.09 -3.59 6.32
N PHE A 151 -6.01 -2.98 6.80
CA PHE A 151 -4.90 -3.75 7.37
C PHE A 151 -5.23 -4.40 8.71
N GLY A 152 -6.09 -3.75 9.52
CA GLY A 152 -6.58 -4.35 10.77
C GLY A 152 -7.35 -5.66 10.51
N LEU A 153 -8.24 -5.68 9.52
CA LEU A 153 -8.96 -6.89 9.10
C LEU A 153 -8.01 -7.97 8.58
N CYS A 154 -6.98 -7.57 7.83
CA CYS A 154 -6.00 -8.49 7.24
C CYS A 154 -4.94 -9.01 8.23
N GLY A 155 -4.92 -8.52 9.48
CA GLY A 155 -4.01 -8.98 10.53
C GLY A 155 -2.63 -8.32 10.53
N VAL A 156 -2.46 -7.19 9.84
CA VAL A 156 -1.21 -6.42 9.84
C VAL A 156 -1.15 -5.54 11.09
N ALA A 157 -0.25 -5.87 12.02
CA ALA A 157 -0.21 -5.27 13.35
C ALA A 157 0.36 -3.84 13.39
N GLN A 158 1.32 -3.54 12.53
CA GLN A 158 2.02 -2.26 12.50
C GLN A 158 1.69 -1.52 11.21
N VAL A 159 0.91 -0.45 11.29
CA VAL A 159 0.55 0.36 10.13
C VAL A 159 0.95 1.82 10.35
N ARG A 160 1.84 2.32 9.52
CA ARG A 160 2.26 3.72 9.50
C ARG A 160 1.72 4.40 8.25
N ARG A 161 0.98 5.48 8.42
CA ARG A 161 0.54 6.34 7.31
C ARG A 161 1.25 7.70 7.41
N LEU A 162 1.74 8.19 6.27
CA LEU A 162 2.27 9.53 6.09
C LEU A 162 1.43 10.25 5.05
N LEU A 163 1.05 11.49 5.38
CA LEU A 163 0.33 12.39 4.48
C LEU A 163 1.28 13.51 4.04
N PHE A 164 1.59 13.58 2.75
CA PHE A 164 2.40 14.62 2.14
C PHE A 164 1.50 15.66 1.48
N THR A 165 1.41 16.84 2.05
CA THR A 165 0.43 17.86 1.65
C THR A 165 0.84 19.27 2.04
N PRO A 166 0.39 20.31 1.30
CA PRO A 166 -0.22 20.26 -0.03
C PRO A 166 0.83 20.12 -1.15
N VAL A 167 0.69 19.12 -2.03
CA VAL A 167 1.70 18.84 -3.06
C VAL A 167 1.73 19.91 -4.14
N ILE A 168 0.56 20.43 -4.54
CA ILE A 168 0.43 21.36 -5.67
C ILE A 168 1.21 22.66 -5.50
N ILE A 169 1.40 23.12 -4.26
CA ILE A 169 2.16 24.35 -3.93
C ILE A 169 3.50 24.05 -3.29
N SER A 170 3.91 22.77 -3.21
CA SER A 170 5.17 22.40 -2.57
C SER A 170 6.38 22.81 -3.40
N THR A 171 7.44 23.23 -2.70
CA THR A 171 8.73 23.54 -3.32
C THR A 171 9.53 22.27 -3.60
N PRO A 172 10.55 22.32 -4.49
CA PRO A 172 11.50 21.20 -4.67
C PRO A 172 12.17 20.78 -3.36
N GLN A 173 12.50 21.72 -2.49
CA GLN A 173 13.13 21.46 -1.19
C GLN A 173 12.19 20.71 -0.24
N GLN A 174 10.92 21.11 -0.18
CA GLN A 174 9.91 20.39 0.61
C GLN A 174 9.75 18.96 0.11
N ARG A 175 9.64 18.74 -1.20
CA ARG A 175 9.54 17.39 -1.78
C ARG A 175 10.77 16.54 -1.49
N ALA A 176 11.98 17.14 -1.55
CA ALA A 176 13.21 16.43 -1.15
C ALA A 176 13.19 16.02 0.32
N GLY A 177 12.72 16.91 1.22
CA GLY A 177 12.53 16.60 2.64
C GLY A 177 11.52 15.46 2.86
N TRP A 178 10.40 15.47 2.14
CA TRP A 178 9.39 14.40 2.20
C TRP A 178 9.92 13.05 1.69
N LEU A 179 10.74 13.04 0.65
CA LEU A 179 11.40 11.80 0.18
C LEU A 179 12.37 11.25 1.22
N ALA A 180 13.12 12.13 1.90
CA ALA A 180 14.02 11.73 2.98
C ALA A 180 13.24 11.17 4.20
N GLU A 181 12.10 11.79 4.55
CA GLU A 181 11.20 11.28 5.58
C GLU A 181 10.61 9.91 5.21
N ALA A 182 10.17 9.74 3.98
CA ALA A 182 9.68 8.46 3.49
C ALA A 182 10.76 7.37 3.58
N ALA A 183 11.99 7.67 3.17
CA ALA A 183 13.12 6.74 3.28
C ALA A 183 13.43 6.36 4.74
N LYS A 184 13.37 7.34 5.66
CA LYS A 184 13.55 7.08 7.10
C LYS A 184 12.49 6.13 7.65
N VAL A 185 11.22 6.33 7.29
CA VAL A 185 10.13 5.45 7.72
C VAL A 185 10.28 4.04 7.11
N VAL A 186 10.78 3.93 5.88
CA VAL A 186 11.15 2.62 5.30
C VAL A 186 12.20 1.93 6.16
N ASP A 187 13.25 2.62 6.63
CA ASP A 187 14.28 2.04 7.50
C ASP A 187 13.74 1.59 8.86
N GLU A 188 12.82 2.36 9.43
CA GLU A 188 12.20 2.03 10.73
C GLU A 188 11.35 0.76 10.65
N HIS A 189 10.64 0.55 9.54
CA HIS A 189 9.74 -0.58 9.34
C HIS A 189 10.42 -1.79 8.67
N PHE A 190 11.41 -1.54 7.84
CA PHE A 190 12.15 -2.52 7.07
C PHE A 190 13.67 -2.27 7.20
N PRO A 191 14.25 -2.49 8.39
CA PRO A 191 15.67 -2.23 8.63
C PRO A 191 16.57 -3.12 7.78
N VAL A 192 17.84 -2.73 7.67
CA VAL A 192 18.85 -3.49 6.91
C VAL A 192 18.80 -4.97 7.28
N ALA A 193 18.72 -5.82 6.28
CA ALA A 193 18.72 -7.27 6.48
C ALA A 193 19.99 -7.72 7.19
N ALA A 194 19.86 -8.47 8.29
CA ALA A 194 21.01 -9.06 8.97
C ALA A 194 21.81 -9.91 7.97
N LYS A 195 23.13 -9.66 7.87
CA LYS A 195 24.01 -10.50 7.03
C LYS A 195 23.95 -11.92 7.57
N THR A 196 23.42 -12.85 6.79
CA THR A 196 23.53 -14.28 7.12
C THR A 196 25.01 -14.62 7.18
N PRO A 197 25.54 -15.17 8.30
CA PRO A 197 26.92 -15.61 8.33
C PRO A 197 27.14 -16.64 7.21
N LYS A 198 28.14 -16.39 6.36
CA LYS A 198 28.56 -17.41 5.37
C LYS A 198 28.98 -18.64 6.17
N ARG A 199 28.27 -19.74 6.00
CA ARG A 199 28.72 -21.07 6.44
C ARG A 199 29.87 -21.55 5.60
#